data_13c232b4f3dfd3036c3fda4e98498485
#
_entry.id   13c232b4f3dfd3036c3fda4e98498485
#
_cell.length_a   1.000
_cell.length_b   1.000
_cell.length_c   1.000
_cell.angle_alpha   90.00
_cell.angle_beta   90.00
_cell.angle_gamma   90.00
#
_symmetry.space_group_name_H-M   'P 1'
#
loop_
_entity.id
_entity.type
_entity.pdbx_description
1 polymer ?
#
loop_
_entity_poly.entity_id
_entity_poly.type
_entity_poly.pdbx_seq_one_letter_code
_entity_poly.pdbx_strand_id
1 'polypeptide(L)'
;MNRLLSRSVQERSDERDGAAAIHLTEKAQSAQLDFTPSMQRRQANYASFVERSRKVDPAGAAGLAANLKLDPIALMKPQLAQVGLRTDNLADAYAAYWIEAWEAVHGVTGQTSREKADAVSRQSANAILATPAIAAATPAQKQELAEAMLVQAMLVAAAREQANGDEAKLAEIGRAVGKGASASGLDLRAMTLTEDGFLPAKRTGAADPAPGAEPRALAVSGEAGSRPGYGFLAAAGGAGLGAAFLMGKAMGRRG
;
A
#
# COMPACT_ATOMS: atom_id res chain seq x y z
N MET A 1 2.38 50.26 18.28
CA MET A 1 3.25 49.10 18.38
C MET A 1 2.52 47.87 18.94
N ASN A 2 1.73 47.96 20.01
CA ASN A 2 1.02 46.83 20.60
C ASN A 2 -0.01 46.11 19.71
N ARG A 3 -0.75 46.80 18.80
CA ARG A 3 -1.75 46.18 17.93
C ARG A 3 -1.17 45.23 16.86
N LEU A 4 0.03 45.47 16.38
CA LEU A 4 0.70 44.61 15.39
C LEU A 4 1.21 43.30 16.03
N LEU A 5 1.74 43.40 17.25
CA LEU A 5 2.18 42.25 18.03
C LEU A 5 1.00 41.34 18.46
N SER A 6 -0.12 41.95 18.87
CA SER A 6 -1.33 41.19 19.22
C SER A 6 -1.90 40.41 18.02
N ARG A 7 -1.87 41.03 16.82
CA ARG A 7 -2.36 40.38 15.59
C ARG A 7 -1.49 39.23 15.16
N SER A 8 -0.16 39.37 15.21
CA SER A 8 0.77 38.28 14.86
C SER A 8 0.79 37.14 15.86
N VAL A 9 0.39 37.36 17.12
CA VAL A 9 0.20 36.31 18.13
C VAL A 9 -1.11 35.59 17.89
N GLN A 10 -2.18 36.32 17.55
CA GLN A 10 -3.49 35.72 17.24
C GLN A 10 -3.42 34.85 15.98
N GLU A 11 -2.81 35.36 14.89
CA GLU A 11 -2.64 34.59 13.64
C GLU A 11 -1.86 33.28 13.86
N ARG A 12 -0.80 33.30 14.69
CA ARG A 12 -0.05 32.08 15.05
C ARG A 12 -0.82 31.13 15.97
N SER A 13 -1.72 31.66 16.80
CA SER A 13 -2.62 30.84 17.63
C SER A 13 -3.64 30.12 16.74
N ASP A 14 -4.27 30.86 15.83
CA ASP A 14 -5.29 30.31 14.91
C ASP A 14 -4.70 29.25 13.96
N GLU A 15 -3.46 29.46 13.48
CA GLU A 15 -2.72 28.44 12.69
C GLU A 15 -2.42 27.18 13.52
N ARG A 16 -2.02 27.32 14.79
CA ARG A 16 -1.76 26.17 15.69
C ARG A 16 -3.04 25.42 16.03
N ASP A 17 -4.11 26.13 16.30
CA ASP A 17 -5.41 25.51 16.62
C ASP A 17 -5.98 24.81 15.38
N GLY A 18 -5.82 25.39 14.19
CA GLY A 18 -6.17 24.76 12.93
C GLY A 18 -5.35 23.48 12.66
N ALA A 19 -4.04 23.53 12.84
CA ALA A 19 -3.18 22.37 12.69
C ALA A 19 -3.50 21.27 13.70
N ALA A 20 -3.74 21.63 14.96
CA ALA A 20 -4.16 20.68 16.01
C ALA A 20 -5.50 20.02 15.69
N ALA A 21 -6.46 20.77 15.17
CA ALA A 21 -7.76 20.24 14.76
C ALA A 21 -7.64 19.27 13.58
N ILE A 22 -6.78 19.57 12.60
CA ILE A 22 -6.49 18.67 11.47
C ILE A 22 -5.87 17.39 11.99
N HIS A 23 -4.85 17.44 12.84
CA HIS A 23 -4.22 16.26 13.44
C HIS A 23 -5.18 15.39 14.24
N LEU A 24 -6.11 16.00 15.01
CA LEU A 24 -7.13 15.25 15.74
C LEU A 24 -8.10 14.53 14.78
N THR A 25 -8.46 15.18 13.67
CA THR A 25 -9.32 14.58 12.64
C THR A 25 -8.62 13.41 11.94
N GLU A 26 -7.38 13.57 11.54
CA GLU A 26 -6.58 12.50 10.92
C GLU A 26 -6.40 11.30 11.84
N LYS A 27 -6.09 11.55 13.11
CA LYS A 27 -5.98 10.49 14.13
C LYS A 27 -7.29 9.74 14.34
N ALA A 28 -8.42 10.46 14.38
CA ALA A 28 -9.75 9.86 14.50
C ALA A 28 -10.12 9.03 13.26
N GLN A 29 -9.76 9.49 12.06
CA GLN A 29 -9.93 8.74 10.81
C GLN A 29 -9.09 7.47 10.81
N SER A 30 -7.81 7.56 11.16
CA SER A 30 -6.94 6.40 11.26
C SER A 30 -7.47 5.37 12.27
N ALA A 31 -7.96 5.80 13.44
CA ALA A 31 -8.52 4.92 14.45
C ALA A 31 -9.75 4.13 13.99
N GLN A 32 -10.52 4.64 13.03
CA GLN A 32 -11.64 3.90 12.44
C GLN A 32 -11.17 2.66 11.65
N LEU A 33 -9.91 2.62 11.26
CA LEU A 33 -9.30 1.53 10.47
C LEU A 33 -8.53 0.54 11.33
N ASP A 34 -8.52 0.74 12.64
CA ASP A 34 -7.92 -0.20 13.60
C ASP A 34 -8.76 -1.47 13.73
N PHE A 35 -8.08 -2.57 14.05
CA PHE A 35 -8.70 -3.83 14.43
C PHE A 35 -7.86 -4.55 15.49
N THR A 36 -8.51 -5.40 16.28
CA THR A 36 -7.82 -6.28 17.22
C THR A 36 -7.45 -7.58 16.49
N PRO A 37 -6.14 -7.88 16.31
CA PRO A 37 -5.71 -9.08 15.60
C PRO A 37 -6.18 -10.37 16.30
N SER A 38 -6.72 -11.30 15.53
CA SER A 38 -7.02 -12.67 15.96
C SER A 38 -6.07 -13.63 15.29
N MET A 39 -5.30 -14.40 16.06
CA MET A 39 -4.36 -15.40 15.52
C MET A 39 -5.08 -16.51 14.76
N GLN A 40 -6.24 -16.95 15.24
CA GLN A 40 -7.06 -17.94 14.52
C GLN A 40 -7.47 -17.42 13.14
N ARG A 41 -7.88 -16.15 13.06
CA ARG A 41 -8.24 -15.51 11.79
C ARG A 41 -7.04 -15.36 10.88
N ARG A 42 -5.88 -14.96 11.43
CA ARG A 42 -4.63 -14.86 10.66
C ARG A 42 -4.26 -16.18 10.00
N GLN A 43 -4.34 -17.30 10.73
CA GLN A 43 -4.08 -18.61 10.17
C GLN A 43 -5.05 -18.96 9.03
N ALA A 44 -6.34 -18.64 9.19
CA ALA A 44 -7.34 -18.83 8.14
C ALA A 44 -7.07 -17.93 6.92
N ASN A 45 -6.68 -16.67 7.13
CA ASN A 45 -6.30 -15.75 6.06
C ASN A 45 -5.07 -16.24 5.30
N TYR A 46 -4.05 -16.74 6.00
CA TYR A 46 -2.86 -17.35 5.37
C TYR A 46 -3.22 -18.58 4.55
N ALA A 47 -4.05 -19.47 5.08
CA ALA A 47 -4.52 -20.64 4.33
C ALA A 47 -5.27 -20.23 3.05
N SER A 48 -6.18 -19.26 3.14
CA SER A 48 -6.90 -18.71 2.00
C SER A 48 -5.96 -18.07 0.98
N PHE A 49 -4.93 -17.37 1.43
CA PHE A 49 -3.93 -16.76 0.55
C PHE A 49 -3.13 -17.84 -0.21
N VAL A 50 -2.68 -18.88 0.47
CA VAL A 50 -1.97 -20.02 -0.15
C VAL A 50 -2.86 -20.71 -1.17
N GLU A 51 -4.14 -20.96 -0.86
CA GLU A 51 -5.07 -21.60 -1.79
C GLU A 51 -5.30 -20.78 -3.07
N ARG A 52 -5.40 -19.45 -2.95
CA ARG A 52 -5.49 -18.56 -4.12
C ARG A 52 -4.20 -18.61 -4.95
N SER A 53 -3.04 -18.60 -4.30
CA SER A 53 -1.73 -18.67 -4.97
C SER A 53 -1.55 -20.00 -5.69
N ARG A 54 -2.01 -21.12 -5.09
CA ARG A 54 -1.89 -22.46 -5.67
C ARG A 54 -2.61 -22.62 -7.01
N LYS A 55 -3.69 -21.88 -7.23
CA LYS A 55 -4.43 -21.91 -8.50
C LYS A 55 -3.63 -21.34 -9.67
N VAL A 56 -2.65 -20.49 -9.39
CA VAL A 56 -1.83 -19.79 -10.40
C VAL A 56 -0.41 -20.32 -10.47
N ASP A 57 0.19 -20.59 -9.31
CA ASP A 57 1.56 -21.13 -9.16
C ASP A 57 1.58 -22.19 -8.05
N PRO A 58 1.32 -23.47 -8.37
CA PRO A 58 1.34 -24.55 -7.39
C PRO A 58 2.69 -24.73 -6.68
N ALA A 59 3.80 -24.50 -7.39
CA ALA A 59 5.16 -24.68 -6.86
C ALA A 59 5.51 -23.54 -5.88
N GLY A 60 5.25 -22.29 -6.27
CA GLY A 60 5.44 -21.12 -5.42
C GLY A 60 4.54 -21.11 -4.20
N ALA A 61 3.32 -21.66 -4.30
CA ALA A 61 2.41 -21.76 -3.18
C ALA A 61 2.91 -22.66 -2.04
N ALA A 62 3.69 -23.70 -2.34
CA ALA A 62 4.31 -24.55 -1.33
C ALA A 62 5.36 -23.80 -0.50
N GLY A 63 6.24 -23.03 -1.18
CA GLY A 63 7.20 -22.14 -0.53
C GLY A 63 6.53 -21.05 0.30
N LEU A 64 5.47 -20.44 -0.23
CA LEU A 64 4.67 -19.45 0.47
C LEU A 64 4.05 -20.05 1.75
N ALA A 65 3.46 -21.25 1.68
CA ALA A 65 2.88 -21.93 2.83
C ALA A 65 3.93 -22.20 3.93
N ALA A 66 5.16 -22.54 3.56
CA ALA A 66 6.25 -22.72 4.51
C ALA A 66 6.63 -21.40 5.21
N ASN A 67 6.75 -20.31 4.46
CA ASN A 67 7.09 -18.99 4.99
C ASN A 67 5.99 -18.43 5.91
N LEU A 68 4.72 -18.62 5.56
CA LEU A 68 3.60 -18.12 6.37
C LEU A 68 3.47 -18.84 7.73
N LYS A 69 4.05 -20.03 7.90
CA LYS A 69 4.12 -20.71 9.21
C LYS A 69 4.99 -19.95 10.22
N LEU A 70 5.91 -19.10 9.75
CA LEU A 70 6.80 -18.29 10.60
C LEU A 70 6.15 -17.00 11.09
N ASP A 71 4.86 -16.80 10.81
CA ASP A 71 4.13 -15.56 11.09
C ASP A 71 4.88 -14.30 10.65
N PRO A 72 5.07 -14.09 9.33
CA PRO A 72 5.86 -12.98 8.81
C PRO A 72 5.31 -11.61 9.22
N ILE A 73 4.02 -11.48 9.50
CA ILE A 73 3.42 -10.23 9.96
C ILE A 73 3.96 -9.88 11.36
N ALA A 74 4.12 -10.87 12.23
CA ALA A 74 4.76 -10.64 13.54
C ALA A 74 6.24 -10.24 13.37
N LEU A 75 6.95 -10.82 12.41
CA LEU A 75 8.35 -10.49 12.11
C LEU A 75 8.51 -9.09 11.49
N MET A 76 7.55 -8.62 10.69
CA MET A 76 7.56 -7.27 10.09
C MET A 76 7.24 -6.16 11.10
N LYS A 77 6.52 -6.47 12.17
CA LYS A 77 6.01 -5.47 13.13
C LYS A 77 7.08 -4.49 13.64
N PRO A 78 8.28 -4.92 14.12
CA PRO A 78 9.29 -3.98 14.58
C PRO A 78 9.86 -3.09 13.47
N GLN A 79 9.97 -3.58 12.24
CA GLN A 79 10.46 -2.81 11.10
C GLN A 79 9.44 -1.73 10.68
N LEU A 80 8.17 -2.09 10.58
CA LEU A 80 7.09 -1.14 10.28
C LEU A 80 6.97 -0.06 11.37
N ALA A 81 7.16 -0.43 12.63
CA ALA A 81 7.13 0.54 13.74
C ALA A 81 8.25 1.60 13.66
N GLN A 82 9.39 1.29 13.05
CA GLN A 82 10.49 2.26 12.85
C GLN A 82 10.04 3.42 11.96
N VAL A 83 9.21 3.13 10.95
CA VAL A 83 8.64 4.14 10.05
C VAL A 83 7.23 4.59 10.46
N GLY A 84 6.78 4.22 11.65
CA GLY A 84 5.49 4.67 12.21
C GLY A 84 4.27 3.89 11.76
N LEU A 85 4.43 2.81 10.98
CA LEU A 85 3.34 1.97 10.51
C LEU A 85 3.03 0.82 11.49
N ARG A 86 1.77 0.39 11.52
CA ARG A 86 1.26 -0.66 12.40
C ARG A 86 0.73 -1.84 11.60
N THR A 87 0.75 -3.03 12.20
CA THR A 87 0.20 -4.25 11.57
C THR A 87 -1.28 -4.48 11.86
N ASP A 88 -1.88 -3.66 12.72
CA ASP A 88 -3.26 -3.74 13.20
C ASP A 88 -4.11 -2.54 12.77
N ASN A 89 -3.66 -1.84 11.73
CA ASN A 89 -4.40 -0.78 11.07
C ASN A 89 -4.42 -1.01 9.56
N LEU A 90 -5.60 -0.86 8.95
CA LEU A 90 -5.79 -1.14 7.53
C LEU A 90 -5.07 -0.14 6.63
N ALA A 91 -5.06 1.16 6.99
CA ALA A 91 -4.39 2.18 6.19
C ALA A 91 -2.86 2.01 6.22
N ASP A 92 -2.31 1.66 7.38
CA ASP A 92 -0.88 1.39 7.54
C ASP A 92 -0.44 0.17 6.71
N ALA A 93 -1.28 -0.88 6.66
CA ALA A 93 -1.02 -2.07 5.84
C ALA A 93 -1.04 -1.75 4.33
N TYR A 94 -1.97 -0.88 3.89
CA TYR A 94 -2.01 -0.38 2.51
C TYR A 94 -0.78 0.48 2.20
N ALA A 95 -0.38 1.36 3.13
CA ALA A 95 0.82 2.17 2.98
C ALA A 95 2.08 1.31 2.82
N ALA A 96 2.25 0.30 3.68
CA ALA A 96 3.38 -0.63 3.60
C ALA A 96 3.46 -1.31 2.22
N TYR A 97 2.33 -1.81 1.71
CA TYR A 97 2.30 -2.43 0.39
C TYR A 97 2.61 -1.46 -0.76
N TRP A 98 1.97 -0.29 -0.77
CA TRP A 98 2.14 0.65 -1.88
C TRP A 98 3.53 1.30 -1.91
N ILE A 99 4.16 1.50 -0.76
CA ILE A 99 5.55 1.97 -0.67
C ILE A 99 6.48 0.91 -1.26
N GLU A 100 6.39 -0.35 -0.81
CA GLU A 100 7.20 -1.45 -1.33
C GLU A 100 6.99 -1.66 -2.85
N ALA A 101 5.75 -1.54 -3.30
CA ALA A 101 5.42 -1.65 -4.72
C ALA A 101 6.03 -0.51 -5.55
N TRP A 102 5.96 0.73 -5.03
CA TRP A 102 6.55 1.89 -5.68
C TRP A 102 8.08 1.78 -5.74
N GLU A 103 8.72 1.40 -4.63
CA GLU A 103 10.15 1.18 -4.57
C GLU A 103 10.61 0.09 -5.56
N ALA A 104 9.86 -1.00 -5.66
CA ALA A 104 10.14 -2.05 -6.65
C ALA A 104 10.05 -1.53 -8.09
N VAL A 105 9.02 -0.74 -8.41
CA VAL A 105 8.80 -0.18 -9.76
C VAL A 105 9.88 0.82 -10.15
N HIS A 106 10.39 1.58 -9.19
CA HIS A 106 11.42 2.61 -9.41
C HIS A 106 12.86 2.13 -9.15
N GLY A 107 13.04 0.87 -8.72
CA GLY A 107 14.35 0.32 -8.38
C GLY A 107 15.02 1.04 -7.21
N VAL A 108 14.25 1.66 -6.32
CA VAL A 108 14.77 2.38 -5.16
C VAL A 108 15.30 1.38 -4.15
N THR A 109 16.52 1.61 -3.70
CA THR A 109 17.16 0.84 -2.61
C THR A 109 17.30 1.77 -1.41
N GLY A 110 16.86 1.32 -0.25
CA GLY A 110 16.92 2.10 0.98
C GLY A 110 15.60 2.06 1.72
N GLN A 111 15.60 2.62 2.91
CA GLN A 111 14.42 2.66 3.76
C GLN A 111 13.66 3.97 3.53
N THR A 112 12.34 3.87 3.33
CA THR A 112 11.45 5.02 3.29
C THR A 112 11.46 5.75 4.64
N SER A 113 11.42 7.10 4.63
CA SER A 113 11.35 7.90 5.85
C SER A 113 9.99 7.77 6.53
N ARG A 114 9.97 8.07 7.84
CA ARG A 114 8.73 8.09 8.63
C ARG A 114 7.70 9.07 8.06
N GLU A 115 8.15 10.25 7.63
CA GLU A 115 7.30 11.31 7.08
C GLU A 115 6.57 10.83 5.82
N LYS A 116 7.29 10.18 4.91
CA LYS A 116 6.71 9.59 3.69
C LYS A 116 5.74 8.46 4.02
N ALA A 117 6.12 7.58 4.94
CA ALA A 117 5.27 6.46 5.34
C ALA A 117 3.95 6.94 5.99
N ASP A 118 4.03 7.93 6.87
CA ASP A 118 2.89 8.55 7.52
C ASP A 118 1.98 9.28 6.51
N ALA A 119 2.55 10.01 5.55
CA ALA A 119 1.79 10.66 4.49
C ALA A 119 1.03 9.65 3.61
N VAL A 120 1.67 8.53 3.23
CA VAL A 120 0.99 7.47 2.47
C VAL A 120 -0.08 6.77 3.31
N SER A 121 0.14 6.59 4.61
CA SER A 121 -0.89 6.04 5.52
C SER A 121 -2.11 6.96 5.59
N ARG A 122 -1.93 8.27 5.75
CA ARG A 122 -3.04 9.25 5.70
C ARG A 122 -3.77 9.24 4.35
N GLN A 123 -3.03 9.21 3.25
CA GLN A 123 -3.59 9.13 1.91
C GLN A 123 -4.40 7.84 1.71
N SER A 124 -3.91 6.71 2.22
CA SER A 124 -4.61 5.43 2.22
C SER A 124 -5.87 5.46 3.08
N ALA A 125 -5.80 6.06 4.28
CA ALA A 125 -6.97 6.22 5.16
C ALA A 125 -8.08 7.01 4.47
N ASN A 126 -7.74 8.14 3.84
CA ASN A 126 -8.71 8.97 3.12
C ASN A 126 -9.37 8.19 1.96
N ALA A 127 -8.59 7.45 1.18
CA ALA A 127 -9.10 6.65 0.07
C ALA A 127 -10.01 5.50 0.53
N ILE A 128 -9.64 4.81 1.61
CA ILE A 128 -10.42 3.72 2.20
C ILE A 128 -11.74 4.25 2.76
N LEU A 129 -11.72 5.34 3.52
CA LEU A 129 -12.91 5.93 4.13
C LEU A 129 -13.85 6.55 3.09
N ALA A 130 -13.32 7.02 1.95
CA ALA A 130 -14.11 7.47 0.83
C ALA A 130 -14.78 6.31 0.05
N THR A 131 -14.42 5.04 0.34
CA THR A 131 -14.98 3.85 -0.31
C THR A 131 -15.99 3.19 0.62
N PRO A 132 -17.31 3.37 0.47
CA PRO A 132 -18.32 2.95 1.45
C PRO A 132 -18.25 1.46 1.82
N ALA A 133 -17.99 0.59 0.86
CA ALA A 133 -17.89 -0.85 1.08
C ALA A 133 -16.72 -1.24 2.00
N ILE A 134 -15.62 -0.49 1.98
CA ILE A 134 -14.44 -0.74 2.82
C ILE A 134 -14.56 0.02 4.13
N ALA A 135 -15.09 1.24 4.10
CA ALA A 135 -15.34 2.03 5.31
C ALA A 135 -16.27 1.30 6.30
N ALA A 136 -17.27 0.55 5.79
CA ALA A 136 -18.18 -0.27 6.57
C ALA A 136 -17.63 -1.66 6.95
N ALA A 137 -16.36 -1.96 6.64
CA ALA A 137 -15.77 -3.27 6.92
C ALA A 137 -15.75 -3.59 8.41
N THR A 138 -16.15 -4.79 8.77
CA THR A 138 -16.05 -5.33 10.13
C THR A 138 -14.57 -5.48 10.56
N PRO A 139 -14.26 -5.55 11.86
CA PRO A 139 -12.89 -5.81 12.32
C PRO A 139 -12.26 -7.06 11.69
N ALA A 140 -13.07 -8.09 11.43
CA ALA A 140 -12.64 -9.31 10.75
C ALA A 140 -12.21 -9.05 9.31
N GLN A 141 -13.00 -8.29 8.56
CA GLN A 141 -12.69 -7.94 7.17
C GLN A 141 -11.50 -6.97 7.08
N LYS A 142 -11.39 -6.01 8.03
CA LYS A 142 -10.20 -5.14 8.12
C LYS A 142 -8.93 -5.96 8.32
N GLN A 143 -8.96 -6.94 9.23
CA GLN A 143 -7.82 -7.84 9.44
C GLN A 143 -7.48 -8.63 8.18
N GLU A 144 -8.47 -9.21 7.50
CA GLU A 144 -8.25 -9.98 6.26
C GLU A 144 -7.59 -9.11 5.18
N LEU A 145 -8.12 -7.91 4.96
CA LEU A 145 -7.59 -6.95 3.99
C LEU A 145 -6.16 -6.50 4.34
N ALA A 146 -5.93 -6.12 5.59
CA ALA A 146 -4.63 -5.67 6.06
C ALA A 146 -3.57 -6.78 5.95
N GLU A 147 -3.89 -7.99 6.38
CA GLU A 147 -2.97 -9.13 6.31
C GLU A 147 -2.67 -9.53 4.87
N ALA A 148 -3.63 -9.41 3.95
CA ALA A 148 -3.38 -9.61 2.52
C ALA A 148 -2.39 -8.57 1.96
N MET A 149 -2.50 -7.29 2.34
CA MET A 149 -1.56 -6.25 1.93
C MET A 149 -0.16 -6.48 2.52
N LEU A 150 -0.06 -6.80 3.81
CA LEU A 150 1.21 -7.06 4.48
C LEU A 150 1.94 -8.28 3.90
N VAL A 151 1.22 -9.36 3.60
CA VAL A 151 1.81 -10.53 2.92
C VAL A 151 2.33 -10.16 1.53
N GLN A 152 1.61 -9.34 0.78
CA GLN A 152 2.08 -8.87 -0.53
C GLN A 152 3.30 -7.95 -0.41
N ALA A 153 3.32 -7.03 0.56
CA ALA A 153 4.49 -6.19 0.84
C ALA A 153 5.72 -7.06 1.13
N MET A 154 5.57 -8.04 2.03
CA MET A 154 6.64 -9.00 2.34
C MET A 154 7.13 -9.75 1.09
N LEU A 155 6.25 -10.20 0.22
CA LEU A 155 6.63 -10.93 -1.00
C LEU A 155 7.43 -10.04 -1.96
N VAL A 156 7.04 -8.77 -2.11
CA VAL A 156 7.78 -7.80 -2.93
C VAL A 156 9.15 -7.53 -2.31
N ALA A 157 9.21 -7.24 -1.01
CA ALA A 157 10.47 -7.00 -0.29
C ALA A 157 11.42 -8.20 -0.38
N ALA A 158 10.93 -9.41 -0.13
CA ALA A 158 11.73 -10.63 -0.22
C ALA A 158 12.24 -10.90 -1.64
N ALA A 159 11.44 -10.63 -2.68
CA ALA A 159 11.89 -10.77 -4.06
C ALA A 159 13.01 -9.77 -4.39
N ARG A 160 12.89 -8.52 -3.93
CA ARG A 160 13.94 -7.49 -4.09
C ARG A 160 15.23 -7.87 -3.36
N GLU A 161 15.11 -8.36 -2.12
CA GLU A 161 16.27 -8.83 -1.33
C GLU A 161 16.98 -10.01 -2.02
N GLN A 162 16.22 -10.99 -2.53
CA GLN A 162 16.77 -12.14 -3.26
C GLN A 162 17.42 -11.75 -4.59
N ALA A 163 17.06 -10.64 -5.19
CA ALA A 163 17.74 -10.11 -6.37
C ALA A 163 19.19 -9.70 -6.05
N ASN A 164 19.51 -9.41 -4.79
CA ASN A 164 20.86 -9.15 -4.30
C ASN A 164 21.63 -8.13 -5.16
N GLY A 165 20.98 -7.03 -5.55
CA GLY A 165 21.57 -5.99 -6.39
C GLY A 165 21.63 -6.29 -7.88
N ASP A 166 21.14 -7.44 -8.34
CA ASP A 166 21.06 -7.78 -9.77
C ASP A 166 20.01 -6.87 -10.44
N GLU A 167 20.47 -5.88 -11.20
CA GLU A 167 19.64 -4.86 -11.85
C GLU A 167 18.60 -5.48 -12.81
N ALA A 168 18.96 -6.55 -13.51
CA ALA A 168 18.04 -7.20 -14.46
C ALA A 168 16.87 -7.88 -13.73
N LYS A 169 17.14 -8.51 -12.58
CA LYS A 169 16.11 -9.11 -11.71
C LYS A 169 15.27 -8.03 -11.05
N LEU A 170 15.88 -6.97 -10.53
CA LEU A 170 15.15 -5.83 -9.95
C LEU A 170 14.20 -5.20 -10.98
N ALA A 171 14.66 -5.00 -12.22
CA ALA A 171 13.83 -4.49 -13.30
C ALA A 171 12.69 -5.47 -13.68
N GLU A 172 12.91 -6.80 -13.63
CA GLU A 172 11.86 -7.81 -13.86
C GLU A 172 10.80 -7.74 -12.75
N ILE A 173 11.21 -7.64 -11.48
CA ILE A 173 10.32 -7.47 -10.32
C ILE A 173 9.50 -6.17 -10.47
N GLY A 174 10.16 -5.05 -10.77
CA GLY A 174 9.50 -3.77 -10.97
C GLY A 174 8.48 -3.79 -12.10
N ARG A 175 8.75 -4.47 -13.21
CA ARG A 175 7.78 -4.65 -14.30
C ARG A 175 6.57 -5.48 -13.87
N ALA A 176 6.79 -6.58 -13.14
CA ALA A 176 5.71 -7.45 -12.67
C ALA A 176 4.81 -6.74 -11.67
N VAL A 177 5.40 -6.04 -10.69
CA VAL A 177 4.67 -5.24 -9.69
C VAL A 177 3.92 -4.09 -10.36
N GLY A 178 4.56 -3.35 -11.26
CA GLY A 178 3.94 -2.25 -12.00
C GLY A 178 2.76 -2.70 -12.86
N LYS A 179 2.85 -3.87 -13.49
CA LYS A 179 1.72 -4.49 -14.23
C LYS A 179 0.55 -4.79 -13.31
N GLY A 180 0.82 -5.33 -12.11
CA GLY A 180 -0.22 -5.60 -11.11
C GLY A 180 -0.87 -4.32 -10.59
N ALA A 181 -0.09 -3.28 -10.31
CA ALA A 181 -0.60 -1.98 -9.91
C ALA A 181 -1.49 -1.34 -10.99
N SER A 182 -1.05 -1.39 -12.26
CA SER A 182 -1.84 -0.88 -13.39
C SER A 182 -3.15 -1.63 -13.58
N ALA A 183 -3.19 -2.93 -13.35
CA ALA A 183 -4.42 -3.72 -13.36
C ALA A 183 -5.40 -3.29 -12.24
N SER A 184 -4.89 -2.66 -11.18
CA SER A 184 -5.67 -2.06 -10.10
C SER A 184 -6.02 -0.58 -10.35
N GLY A 185 -5.72 -0.06 -11.54
CA GLY A 185 -5.96 1.33 -11.91
C GLY A 185 -4.90 2.31 -11.40
N LEU A 186 -3.75 1.84 -10.90
CA LEU A 186 -2.71 2.68 -10.33
C LEU A 186 -1.41 2.61 -11.17
N ASP A 187 -1.05 3.69 -11.83
CA ASP A 187 0.22 3.80 -12.55
C ASP A 187 1.33 4.32 -11.63
N LEU A 188 2.01 3.40 -10.95
CA LEU A 188 3.10 3.75 -10.03
C LEU A 188 4.28 4.42 -10.73
N ARG A 189 4.50 4.20 -12.04
CA ARG A 189 5.57 4.84 -12.80
C ARG A 189 5.35 6.33 -12.99
N ALA A 190 4.09 6.72 -13.05
CA ALA A 190 3.68 8.13 -13.16
C ALA A 190 3.57 8.83 -11.81
N MET A 191 4.07 8.21 -10.73
CA MET A 191 3.99 8.75 -9.38
C MET A 191 5.36 8.97 -8.76
N THR A 192 5.45 10.01 -7.94
CA THR A 192 6.61 10.31 -7.09
C THR A 192 6.18 10.18 -5.63
N LEU A 193 6.98 9.48 -4.81
CA LEU A 193 6.78 9.39 -3.37
C LEU A 193 7.45 10.57 -2.66
N THR A 194 6.65 11.38 -2.01
CA THR A 194 7.06 12.60 -1.29
C THR A 194 6.62 12.56 0.18
N GLU A 195 6.95 13.58 0.95
CA GLU A 195 6.47 13.79 2.32
C GLU A 195 4.97 14.14 2.38
N ASP A 196 4.35 14.44 1.24
CA ASP A 196 2.91 14.64 1.08
C ASP A 196 2.19 13.37 0.57
N GLY A 197 2.91 12.25 0.44
CA GLY A 197 2.43 10.99 -0.11
C GLY A 197 2.76 10.82 -1.59
N PHE A 198 1.93 10.05 -2.29
CA PHE A 198 2.06 9.85 -3.74
C PHE A 198 1.48 11.02 -4.51
N LEU A 199 2.31 11.66 -5.31
CA LEU A 199 1.93 12.74 -6.21
C LEU A 199 2.21 12.33 -7.66
N PRO A 200 1.46 12.88 -8.65
CA PRO A 200 1.81 12.71 -10.06
C PRO A 200 3.25 13.17 -10.32
N ALA A 201 4.04 12.37 -11.02
CA ALA A 201 5.38 12.76 -11.42
C ALA A 201 5.30 14.00 -12.33
N LYS A 202 6.12 15.02 -12.07
CA LYS A 202 6.23 16.18 -12.96
C LYS A 202 6.70 15.68 -14.33
N ARG A 203 5.92 15.94 -15.37
CA ARG A 203 6.35 15.70 -16.74
C ARG A 203 7.53 16.63 -17.05
N THR A 204 8.73 16.07 -17.03
CA THR A 204 9.90 16.77 -17.56
C THR A 204 9.86 16.63 -19.08
N GLY A 205 9.42 17.68 -19.77
CA GLY A 205 9.58 17.85 -21.21
C GLY A 205 8.57 17.10 -22.08
N ALA A 206 7.36 17.62 -22.16
CA ALA A 206 6.51 17.51 -23.37
C ALA A 206 5.63 18.75 -23.42
N ALA A 207 5.50 19.33 -24.62
CA ALA A 207 4.73 20.54 -24.91
C ALA A 207 3.36 20.54 -24.21
N ASP A 208 2.95 21.72 -23.73
CA ASP A 208 1.61 21.98 -23.20
C ASP A 208 0.56 21.34 -24.11
N PRO A 209 -0.34 20.49 -23.58
CA PRO A 209 -1.53 20.11 -24.32
C PRO A 209 -2.35 21.37 -24.56
N ALA A 210 -2.85 21.51 -25.80
CA ALA A 210 -3.67 22.62 -26.22
C ALA A 210 -4.77 22.95 -25.18
N PRO A 211 -5.08 24.24 -24.92
CA PRO A 211 -6.09 24.65 -23.96
C PRO A 211 -7.47 24.11 -24.41
N GLY A 212 -8.01 23.15 -23.64
CA GLY A 212 -9.31 22.54 -23.92
C GLY A 212 -9.50 21.10 -23.42
N ALA A 213 -8.47 20.44 -22.92
CA ALA A 213 -8.65 19.12 -22.31
C ALA A 213 -8.98 19.28 -20.82
N GLU A 214 -10.26 19.16 -20.48
CA GLU A 214 -10.70 19.05 -19.09
C GLU A 214 -9.99 17.88 -18.37
N PRO A 215 -9.60 18.05 -17.10
CA PRO A 215 -9.05 16.94 -16.32
C PRO A 215 -10.13 15.88 -16.19
N ARG A 216 -9.93 14.78 -16.89
CA ARG A 216 -10.79 13.61 -16.75
C ARG A 216 -10.62 13.11 -15.32
N ALA A 217 -11.58 13.42 -14.47
CA ALA A 217 -11.74 12.81 -13.17
C ALA A 217 -11.59 11.30 -13.36
N LEU A 218 -10.83 10.65 -12.47
CA LEU A 218 -10.70 9.20 -12.43
C LEU A 218 -12.09 8.60 -12.20
N ALA A 219 -12.84 8.46 -13.28
CA ALA A 219 -14.09 7.74 -13.29
C ALA A 219 -13.74 6.26 -13.13
N VAL A 220 -13.99 5.75 -11.93
CA VAL A 220 -14.13 4.33 -11.68
C VAL A 220 -15.34 3.87 -12.48
N SER A 221 -15.13 3.47 -13.73
CA SER A 221 -16.13 2.81 -14.56
C SER A 221 -16.24 1.36 -14.06
N GLY A 222 -17.03 1.16 -13.02
CA GLY A 222 -17.50 -0.15 -12.62
C GLY A 222 -18.82 -0.42 -13.30
N GLU A 223 -18.84 -1.24 -14.34
CA GLU A 223 -20.08 -1.86 -14.80
C GLU A 223 -20.62 -2.80 -13.72
N ALA A 224 -21.87 -2.56 -13.37
CA ALA A 224 -22.62 -3.28 -12.38
C ALA A 224 -22.89 -4.73 -12.84
N GLY A 225 -22.15 -5.66 -12.29
CA GLY A 225 -22.47 -7.08 -12.24
C GLY A 225 -22.54 -7.51 -10.80
N SER A 226 -23.75 -7.79 -10.33
CA SER A 226 -24.16 -8.14 -8.97
C SER A 226 -23.30 -9.18 -8.26
N ARG A 227 -22.32 -8.70 -7.47
CA ARG A 227 -21.74 -9.36 -6.29
C ARG A 227 -21.16 -8.29 -5.37
N PRO A 228 -21.34 -8.37 -4.02
CA PRO A 228 -20.90 -7.29 -3.14
C PRO A 228 -19.38 -7.14 -3.13
N GLY A 229 -18.90 -5.95 -3.49
CA GLY A 229 -17.75 -5.25 -2.95
C GLY A 229 -16.33 -5.81 -3.07
N TYR A 230 -16.09 -6.98 -3.67
CA TYR A 230 -14.75 -7.59 -3.72
C TYR A 230 -13.92 -7.29 -4.99
N GLY A 231 -14.40 -6.45 -5.88
CA GLY A 231 -13.69 -6.09 -7.13
C GLY A 231 -12.31 -5.47 -6.87
N PHE A 232 -12.16 -4.70 -5.79
CA PHE A 232 -10.87 -4.12 -5.37
C PHE A 232 -9.91 -5.18 -4.79
N LEU A 233 -10.45 -6.25 -4.15
CA LEU A 233 -9.67 -7.39 -3.68
C LEU A 233 -9.11 -8.24 -4.81
N ALA A 234 -9.85 -8.38 -5.91
CA ALA A 234 -9.36 -9.07 -7.11
C ALA A 234 -8.20 -8.30 -7.76
N ALA A 235 -8.23 -6.97 -7.71
CA ALA A 235 -7.16 -6.12 -8.21
C ALA A 235 -5.90 -6.20 -7.33
N ALA A 236 -6.04 -6.20 -6.00
CA ALA A 236 -4.93 -6.44 -5.08
C ALA A 236 -4.38 -7.87 -5.17
N GLY A 237 -5.26 -8.87 -5.44
CA GLY A 237 -4.87 -10.26 -5.70
C GLY A 237 -4.04 -10.45 -6.98
N GLY A 238 -4.30 -9.65 -8.01
CA GLY A 238 -3.54 -9.68 -9.27
C GLY A 238 -2.08 -9.27 -9.11
N ALA A 239 -1.79 -8.27 -8.28
CA ALA A 239 -0.43 -7.81 -8.02
C ALA A 239 0.39 -8.83 -7.19
N GLY A 240 -0.25 -9.51 -6.23
CA GLY A 240 0.41 -10.55 -5.41
C GLY A 240 0.78 -11.80 -6.19
N LEU A 241 0.00 -12.15 -7.21
CA LEU A 241 0.27 -13.33 -8.05
C LEU A 241 1.50 -13.14 -8.94
N GLY A 242 1.81 -11.92 -9.37
CA GLY A 242 3.05 -11.61 -10.10
C GLY A 242 4.31 -11.81 -9.24
N ALA A 243 4.26 -11.45 -7.96
CA ALA A 243 5.38 -11.65 -7.04
C ALA A 243 5.58 -13.14 -6.67
N ALA A 244 4.50 -13.91 -6.52
CA ALA A 244 4.58 -15.36 -6.30
C ALA A 244 5.19 -16.10 -7.52
N PHE A 245 4.87 -15.68 -8.74
CA PHE A 245 5.46 -16.22 -9.96
C PHE A 245 6.99 -15.97 -10.03
N LEU A 246 7.43 -14.79 -9.61
CA LEU A 246 8.87 -14.46 -9.57
C LEU A 246 9.61 -15.27 -8.51
N MET A 247 9.00 -15.55 -7.34
CA MET A 247 9.60 -16.42 -6.32
C MET A 247 9.75 -17.87 -6.79
N GLY A 248 8.74 -18.44 -7.45
CA GLY A 248 8.82 -19.80 -7.99
C GLY A 248 9.98 -19.98 -8.98
N LYS A 249 10.20 -18.99 -9.85
CA LYS A 249 11.28 -18.99 -10.83
C LYS A 249 12.67 -18.79 -10.20
N ALA A 250 12.77 -18.03 -9.10
CA ALA A 250 14.01 -17.80 -8.37
C ALA A 250 14.42 -19.03 -7.53
N MET A 251 13.46 -19.73 -6.92
CA MET A 251 13.70 -20.94 -6.12
C MET A 251 13.95 -22.20 -6.96
N GLY A 252 13.37 -22.31 -8.16
CA GLY A 252 13.51 -23.49 -9.05
C GLY A 252 14.88 -23.66 -9.74
N ARG A 253 15.84 -22.76 -9.53
CA ARG A 253 17.18 -22.82 -10.13
C ARG A 253 18.32 -23.28 -9.20
N ARG A 254 17.98 -23.77 -8.01
CA ARG A 254 18.94 -24.46 -7.13
C ARG A 254 18.59 -25.94 -7.09
N GLY A 255 18.86 -26.62 -8.18
CA GLY A 255 18.88 -28.04 -8.37
C GLY A 255 20.03 -28.39 -9.27
#